data_02d7533a3716d93cb6e76f49e8f802e2
#
_entry.id   02d7533a3716d93cb6e76f49e8f802e2
#
_cell.length_a   1.000
_cell.length_b   1.000
_cell.length_c   1.000
_cell.angle_alpha   90.00
_cell.angle_beta   90.00
_cell.angle_gamma   90.00
#
_symmetry.space_group_name_H-M   'P 1'
#
loop_
_entity.id
_entity.type
_entity.pdbx_description
1 polymer ?
#
loop_
_entity_poly.entity_id
_entity_poly.type
_entity_poly.pdbx_seq_one_letter_code
_entity_poly.pdbx_strand_id
1 'polypeptide(L)'
;LDNDLAALAFRSKFVDVMTEAKAAITKNLNQALKDEAKEAAQGTDTSDWESRNKDANTAQIETEYLEQRNQALELLISWFGQAALIASGAPEVTPIHPEVRTLSAQMPVNELLKRMEALNRLRDDLNFNIHEALALDVHLLAAVGSS
;
A
#
# COMPACT_ATOMS: atom_id res chain seq x y z
N LEU A 1 6.95 -24.19 -6.58
CA LEU A 1 7.65 -23.93 -5.32
C LEU A 1 8.37 -22.58 -5.33
N ASP A 2 9.13 -22.27 -6.35
CA ASP A 2 9.88 -21.02 -6.44
C ASP A 2 8.97 -19.79 -6.52
N ASN A 3 7.84 -19.88 -7.22
CA ASN A 3 6.88 -18.80 -7.34
C ASN A 3 6.13 -18.53 -6.03
N ASP A 4 5.82 -19.54 -5.26
CA ASP A 4 5.16 -19.36 -3.95
C ASP A 4 6.12 -18.76 -2.93
N LEU A 5 7.39 -19.12 -2.95
CA LEU A 5 8.43 -18.48 -2.13
C LEU A 5 8.63 -17.02 -2.53
N ALA A 6 8.61 -16.70 -3.83
CA ALA A 6 8.69 -15.33 -4.32
C ALA A 6 7.47 -14.51 -3.91
N ALA A 7 6.28 -15.09 -3.93
CA ALA A 7 5.05 -14.45 -3.49
C ALA A 7 5.06 -14.15 -1.98
N LEU A 8 5.54 -15.09 -1.16
CA LEU A 8 5.69 -14.90 0.27
C LEU A 8 6.74 -13.83 0.60
N ALA A 9 7.85 -13.81 -0.13
CA ALA A 9 8.88 -12.77 0.02
C ALA A 9 8.34 -11.39 -0.37
N PHE A 10 7.58 -11.29 -1.46
CA PHE A 10 6.92 -10.05 -1.87
C PHE A 10 5.92 -9.57 -0.81
N ARG A 11 5.06 -10.47 -0.32
CA ARG A 11 4.11 -10.17 0.76
C ARG A 11 4.83 -9.64 2.00
N SER A 12 5.87 -10.32 2.44
CA SER A 12 6.66 -9.90 3.59
C SER A 12 7.23 -8.50 3.39
N LYS A 13 7.81 -8.24 2.22
CA LYS A 13 8.38 -6.95 1.89
C LYS A 13 7.31 -5.84 1.78
N PHE A 14 6.15 -6.14 1.22
CA PHE A 14 5.02 -5.22 1.16
C PHE A 14 4.53 -4.86 2.57
N VAL A 15 4.37 -5.85 3.44
CA VAL A 15 3.98 -5.65 4.85
C VAL A 15 5.03 -4.82 5.59
N ASP A 16 6.32 -5.08 5.39
CA ASP A 16 7.40 -4.31 6.01
C ASP A 16 7.37 -2.85 5.57
N VAL A 17 7.21 -2.59 4.28
CA VAL A 17 7.09 -1.22 3.74
C VAL A 17 5.87 -0.51 4.31
N MET A 18 4.73 -1.19 4.41
CA MET A 18 3.52 -0.59 4.99
C MET A 18 3.67 -0.34 6.49
N THR A 19 4.32 -1.23 7.23
CA THR A 19 4.61 -1.06 8.65
C THR A 19 5.55 0.13 8.89
N GLU A 20 6.62 0.25 8.09
CA GLU A 20 7.53 1.40 8.15
C GLU A 20 6.83 2.72 7.80
N ALA A 21 5.96 2.72 6.79
CA ALA A 21 5.16 3.88 6.41
C ALA A 21 4.25 4.32 7.56
N LYS A 22 3.55 3.39 8.21
CA LYS A 22 2.69 3.66 9.37
C LYS A 22 3.50 4.20 10.55
N ALA A 23 4.67 3.64 10.81
CA ALA A 23 5.57 4.11 11.87
C ALA A 23 6.07 5.55 11.60
N ALA A 24 6.43 5.86 10.36
CA ALA A 24 6.86 7.20 9.97
C ALA A 24 5.72 8.23 10.11
N ILE A 25 4.52 7.91 9.65
CA ILE A 25 3.32 8.75 9.81
C ILE A 25 3.06 9.01 11.29
N THR A 26 3.06 7.95 12.11
CA THR A 26 2.83 8.03 13.55
C THR A 26 3.85 8.94 14.23
N LYS A 27 5.12 8.77 13.91
CA LYS A 27 6.20 9.60 14.43
C LYS A 27 6.02 11.07 14.08
N ASN A 28 5.75 11.37 12.81
CA ASN A 28 5.61 12.74 12.31
C ASN A 28 4.40 13.45 12.94
N LEU A 29 3.25 12.80 13.01
CA LEU A 29 2.04 13.36 13.59
C LEU A 29 2.13 13.51 15.10
N ASN A 30 2.75 12.58 15.81
CA ASN A 30 2.98 12.68 17.24
C ASN A 30 3.97 13.81 17.55
N GLN A 31 4.99 14.02 16.71
CA GLN A 31 5.93 15.14 16.89
C GLN A 31 5.24 16.49 16.66
N ALA A 32 4.41 16.59 15.60
CA ALA A 32 3.62 17.79 15.34
C ALA A 32 2.67 18.11 16.51
N LEU A 33 2.00 17.09 17.06
CA LEU A 33 1.13 17.24 18.23
C LEU A 33 1.90 17.74 19.47
N LYS A 34 3.12 17.23 19.70
CA LYS A 34 3.97 17.69 20.81
C LYS A 34 4.42 19.14 20.62
N ASP A 35 4.74 19.53 19.41
CA ASP A 35 5.15 20.90 19.10
C ASP A 35 3.99 21.88 19.28
N GLU A 36 2.78 21.52 18.81
CA GLU A 36 1.57 22.30 19.05
C GLU A 36 1.22 22.38 20.55
N ALA A 37 1.38 21.29 21.30
CA ALA A 37 1.18 21.28 22.75
C ALA A 37 2.13 22.23 23.47
N LYS A 38 3.39 22.31 23.06
CA LYS A 38 4.36 23.25 23.62
C LYS A 38 3.99 24.69 23.34
N GLU A 39 3.51 25.00 22.15
CA GLU A 39 3.04 26.35 21.79
C GLU A 39 1.78 26.72 22.60
N ALA A 40 0.84 25.80 22.77
CA ALA A 40 -0.37 26.01 23.53
C ALA A 40 -0.12 26.11 25.06
N ALA A 41 0.97 25.50 25.55
CA ALA A 41 1.28 25.38 26.99
C ALA A 41 1.84 26.64 27.64
N GLN A 42 1.92 27.77 26.96
CA GLN A 42 2.41 29.01 27.53
C GLN A 42 1.46 29.57 28.61
N GLY A 43 1.29 28.86 29.73
CA GLY A 43 0.66 29.32 30.95
C GLY A 43 -0.68 28.65 31.35
N THR A 44 -1.12 27.56 30.71
CA THR A 44 -2.38 26.86 31.01
C THR A 44 -2.18 25.34 31.06
N ASP A 45 -3.04 24.65 31.85
CA ASP A 45 -3.12 23.19 31.87
C ASP A 45 -3.57 22.67 30.50
N THR A 46 -2.71 21.86 29.84
CA THR A 46 -2.93 21.34 28.49
C THR A 46 -3.42 19.91 28.46
N SER A 47 -3.70 19.28 29.61
CA SER A 47 -4.09 17.86 29.70
C SER A 47 -5.37 17.55 28.94
N ASP A 48 -6.40 18.39 29.02
CA ASP A 48 -7.64 18.23 28.26
C ASP A 48 -7.46 18.45 26.75
N TRP A 49 -6.61 19.37 26.38
CA TRP A 49 -6.25 19.64 24.99
C TRP A 49 -5.50 18.44 24.41
N GLU A 50 -4.49 17.93 25.10
CA GLU A 50 -3.73 16.74 24.70
C GLU A 50 -4.62 15.51 24.54
N SER A 51 -5.54 15.27 25.48
CA SER A 51 -6.47 14.13 25.42
C SER A 51 -7.38 14.20 24.20
N ARG A 52 -7.97 15.35 23.91
CA ARG A 52 -8.84 15.55 22.75
C ARG A 52 -8.08 15.43 21.44
N ASN A 53 -6.88 15.98 21.37
CA ASN A 53 -6.08 15.93 20.15
C ASN A 53 -5.42 14.57 19.92
N LYS A 54 -5.21 13.75 20.96
CA LYS A 54 -4.71 12.38 20.84
C LYS A 54 -5.65 11.50 20.00
N ASP A 55 -6.96 11.58 20.22
CA ASP A 55 -7.94 10.82 19.47
C ASP A 55 -8.01 11.29 17.99
N ALA A 56 -8.00 12.61 17.78
CA ALA A 56 -7.95 13.19 16.44
C ALA A 56 -6.65 12.80 15.71
N ASN A 57 -5.52 12.80 16.40
CA ASN A 57 -4.23 12.39 15.86
C ASN A 57 -4.22 10.90 15.48
N THR A 58 -4.79 10.04 16.29
CA THR A 58 -4.94 8.60 15.99
C THR A 58 -5.76 8.39 14.72
N ALA A 59 -6.89 9.10 14.59
CA ALA A 59 -7.72 9.03 13.39
C ALA A 59 -6.99 9.53 12.14
N GLN A 60 -6.20 10.59 12.27
CA GLN A 60 -5.39 11.12 11.16
C GLN A 60 -4.29 10.13 10.74
N ILE A 61 -3.59 9.50 11.69
CA ILE A 61 -2.60 8.45 11.41
C ILE A 61 -3.24 7.34 10.58
N GLU A 62 -4.40 6.86 10.99
CA GLU A 62 -5.11 5.79 10.27
C GLU A 62 -5.51 6.23 8.86
N THR A 63 -6.04 7.44 8.70
CA THR A 63 -6.43 7.99 7.39
C THR A 63 -5.24 8.09 6.45
N GLU A 64 -4.12 8.66 6.88
CA GLU A 64 -2.91 8.78 6.07
C GLU A 64 -2.30 7.42 5.71
N TYR A 65 -2.33 6.47 6.65
CA TYR A 65 -1.91 5.10 6.38
C TYR A 65 -2.75 4.45 5.29
N LEU A 66 -4.08 4.55 5.37
CA LEU A 66 -4.99 3.99 4.37
C LEU A 66 -4.77 4.62 2.99
N GLU A 67 -4.55 5.93 2.93
CA GLU A 67 -4.23 6.62 1.68
C GLU A 67 -2.93 6.12 1.06
N GLN A 68 -1.86 6.01 1.85
CA GLN A 68 -0.58 5.51 1.35
C GLN A 68 -0.66 4.05 0.91
N ARG A 69 -1.40 3.22 1.64
CA ARG A 69 -1.65 1.83 1.24
C ARG A 69 -2.36 1.75 -0.10
N ASN A 70 -3.42 2.53 -0.27
CA ASN A 70 -4.17 2.57 -1.52
C ASN A 70 -3.32 3.07 -2.69
N GLN A 71 -2.51 4.10 -2.49
CA GLN A 71 -1.59 4.61 -3.51
C GLN A 71 -0.57 3.54 -3.93
N ALA A 72 -0.02 2.78 -2.99
CA ALA A 72 0.91 1.70 -3.28
C ALA A 72 0.24 0.58 -4.11
N LEU A 73 -0.99 0.21 -3.77
CA LEU A 73 -1.76 -0.79 -4.52
C LEU A 73 -2.13 -0.29 -5.93
N GLU A 74 -2.54 0.95 -6.07
CA GLU A 74 -2.83 1.56 -7.37
C GLU A 74 -1.60 1.62 -8.27
N LEU A 75 -0.42 1.91 -7.71
CA LEU A 75 0.83 1.87 -8.44
C LEU A 75 1.12 0.46 -8.98
N LEU A 76 0.98 -0.57 -8.16
CA LEU A 76 1.15 -1.96 -8.58
C LEU A 76 0.13 -2.37 -9.65
N ILE A 77 -1.13 -2.01 -9.49
CA ILE A 77 -2.18 -2.26 -10.48
C ILE A 77 -1.81 -1.59 -11.82
N SER A 78 -1.32 -0.36 -11.78
CA SER A 78 -0.87 0.37 -12.96
C SER A 78 0.32 -0.33 -13.64
N TRP A 79 1.25 -0.89 -12.89
CA TRP A 79 2.37 -1.64 -13.45
C TRP A 79 1.90 -2.87 -14.23
N PHE A 80 1.00 -3.67 -13.66
CA PHE A 80 0.45 -4.84 -14.34
C PHE A 80 -0.40 -4.44 -15.56
N GLY A 81 -1.17 -3.35 -15.46
CA GLY A 81 -1.95 -2.81 -16.57
C GLY A 81 -1.06 -2.35 -17.73
N GLN A 82 0.00 -1.62 -17.45
CA GLN A 82 0.97 -1.20 -18.48
C GLN A 82 1.72 -2.39 -19.08
N ALA A 83 2.13 -3.34 -18.25
CA ALA A 83 2.77 -4.56 -18.72
C ALA A 83 1.85 -5.35 -19.67
N ALA A 84 0.57 -5.43 -19.37
CA ALA A 84 -0.43 -6.05 -20.24
C ALA A 84 -0.57 -5.31 -21.59
N LEU A 85 -0.57 -3.99 -21.58
CA LEU A 85 -0.59 -3.18 -22.79
C LEU A 85 0.65 -3.42 -23.65
N ILE A 86 1.83 -3.41 -23.08
CA ILE A 86 3.09 -3.69 -23.77
C ILE A 86 3.09 -5.12 -24.33
N ALA A 87 2.70 -6.10 -23.55
CA ALA A 87 2.63 -7.50 -23.96
C ALA A 87 1.60 -7.75 -25.08
N SER A 88 0.55 -6.93 -25.16
CA SER A 88 -0.43 -6.98 -26.26
C SER A 88 0.04 -6.32 -27.55
N GLY A 89 1.22 -5.70 -27.57
CA GLY A 89 1.80 -5.05 -28.74
C GLY A 89 1.42 -3.59 -28.93
N ALA A 90 0.92 -2.91 -27.88
CA ALA A 90 0.65 -1.47 -27.95
C ALA A 90 1.95 -0.67 -28.20
N PRO A 91 2.05 0.11 -29.29
CA PRO A 91 3.35 0.59 -29.80
C PRO A 91 3.94 1.78 -29.04
N GLU A 92 3.21 2.49 -28.22
CA GLU A 92 3.64 3.78 -27.65
C GLU A 92 3.46 3.88 -26.13
N VAL A 93 3.59 2.78 -25.39
CA VAL A 93 3.51 2.82 -23.94
C VAL A 93 4.88 3.12 -23.36
N THR A 94 5.03 4.30 -22.76
CA THR A 94 6.20 4.62 -21.94
C THR A 94 5.98 4.04 -20.54
N PRO A 95 6.79 3.05 -20.11
CA PRO A 95 6.59 2.45 -18.79
C PRO A 95 6.87 3.46 -17.68
N ILE A 96 6.02 3.46 -16.66
CA ILE A 96 6.21 4.27 -15.43
C ILE A 96 7.49 3.84 -14.68
N HIS A 97 7.85 2.57 -14.80
CA HIS A 97 9.02 1.98 -14.14
C HIS A 97 9.68 0.92 -15.02
N PRO A 98 11.01 0.77 -14.98
CA PRO A 98 11.74 -0.23 -15.79
C PRO A 98 11.24 -1.67 -15.61
N GLU A 99 10.81 -2.03 -14.39
CA GLU A 99 10.27 -3.36 -14.07
C GLU A 99 9.01 -3.73 -14.88
N VAL A 100 8.27 -2.73 -15.38
CA VAL A 100 7.10 -2.97 -16.25
C VAL A 100 7.48 -3.72 -17.51
N ARG A 101 8.63 -3.39 -18.13
CA ARG A 101 9.14 -4.11 -19.30
C ARG A 101 9.53 -5.53 -18.98
N THR A 102 10.12 -5.75 -17.82
CA THR A 102 10.47 -7.09 -17.33
C THR A 102 9.21 -7.93 -17.15
N LEU A 103 8.19 -7.39 -16.51
CA LEU A 103 6.89 -8.07 -16.37
C LEU A 103 6.27 -8.42 -17.72
N SER A 104 6.27 -7.49 -18.67
CA SER A 104 5.70 -7.72 -20.00
C SER A 104 6.43 -8.80 -20.80
N ALA A 105 7.72 -8.97 -20.55
CA ALA A 105 8.55 -9.99 -21.20
C ALA A 105 8.40 -11.38 -20.57
N GLN A 106 8.09 -11.43 -19.27
CA GLN A 106 8.02 -12.67 -18.49
C GLN A 106 6.64 -13.33 -18.46
N MET A 107 5.59 -12.58 -18.71
CA MET A 107 4.21 -13.05 -18.53
C MET A 107 3.35 -12.75 -19.75
N PRO A 108 2.48 -13.69 -20.14
CA PRO A 108 1.48 -13.42 -21.19
C PRO A 108 0.39 -12.47 -20.67
N VAL A 109 -0.28 -11.80 -21.61
CA VAL A 109 -1.30 -10.76 -21.30
C VAL A 109 -2.37 -11.25 -20.34
N ASN A 110 -2.90 -12.46 -20.54
CA ASN A 110 -3.95 -13.03 -19.70
C ASN A 110 -3.50 -13.23 -18.25
N GLU A 111 -2.25 -13.61 -18.01
CA GLU A 111 -1.69 -13.72 -16.67
C GLU A 111 -1.53 -12.35 -16.00
N LEU A 112 -1.03 -11.36 -16.75
CA LEU A 112 -0.91 -9.98 -16.26
C LEU A 112 -2.27 -9.40 -15.85
N LEU A 113 -3.31 -9.64 -16.65
CA LEU A 113 -4.66 -9.20 -16.36
C LEU A 113 -5.26 -9.90 -15.13
N LYS A 114 -5.02 -11.21 -14.97
CA LYS A 114 -5.45 -11.94 -13.75
C LYS A 114 -4.80 -11.37 -12.48
N ARG A 115 -3.53 -11.07 -12.54
CA ARG A 115 -2.79 -10.50 -11.40
C ARG A 115 -3.26 -9.09 -11.08
N MET A 116 -3.51 -8.28 -12.10
CA MET A 116 -4.12 -6.96 -11.94
C MET A 116 -5.49 -7.06 -11.28
N GLU A 117 -6.34 -8.01 -11.71
CA GLU A 117 -7.65 -8.25 -11.10
C GLU A 117 -7.53 -8.67 -9.64
N ALA A 118 -6.59 -9.56 -9.30
CA ALA A 118 -6.34 -9.97 -7.92
C ALA A 118 -5.94 -8.79 -7.03
N LEU A 119 -5.12 -7.88 -7.53
CA LEU A 119 -4.74 -6.65 -6.81
C LEU A 119 -5.92 -5.69 -6.65
N ASN A 120 -6.77 -5.55 -7.66
CA ASN A 120 -8.01 -4.77 -7.56
C ASN A 120 -8.93 -5.33 -6.47
N ARG A 121 -9.11 -6.65 -6.42
CA ARG A 121 -9.91 -7.31 -5.37
C ARG A 121 -9.30 -7.11 -3.99
N LEU A 122 -7.98 -7.21 -3.87
CA LEU A 122 -7.28 -6.90 -2.62
C LEU A 122 -7.59 -5.48 -2.14
N ARG A 123 -7.47 -4.49 -3.02
CA ARG A 123 -7.78 -3.10 -2.69
C ARG A 123 -9.22 -2.92 -2.22
N ASP A 124 -10.16 -3.56 -2.94
CA ASP A 124 -11.57 -3.47 -2.59
C ASP A 124 -11.87 -4.13 -1.24
N ASP A 125 -11.33 -5.32 -0.98
CA ASP A 125 -11.49 -6.03 0.29
C ASP A 125 -10.91 -5.26 1.47
N LEU A 126 -9.75 -4.65 1.29
CA LEU A 126 -9.13 -3.79 2.32
C LEU A 126 -9.97 -2.55 2.62
N ASN A 127 -10.63 -1.98 1.62
CA ASN A 127 -11.51 -0.83 1.78
C ASN A 127 -12.84 -1.19 2.47
N PHE A 128 -13.26 -2.45 2.44
CA PHE A 128 -14.44 -2.95 3.15
C PHE A 128 -14.17 -3.46 4.57
N ASN A 129 -13.07 -3.07 5.20
CA ASN A 129 -12.69 -3.49 6.56
C ASN A 129 -12.48 -5.00 6.74
N ILE A 130 -12.12 -5.71 5.69
CA ILE A 130 -11.66 -7.09 5.80
C ILE A 130 -10.29 -7.09 6.48
N HIS A 131 -10.06 -8.11 7.32
CA HIS A 131 -8.78 -8.22 8.05
C HIS A 131 -7.59 -8.17 7.09
N GLU A 132 -6.75 -7.15 7.24
CA GLU A 132 -5.66 -6.82 6.30
C GLU A 132 -4.71 -8.01 6.05
N ALA A 133 -4.27 -8.70 7.11
CA ALA A 133 -3.37 -9.83 6.96
C ALA A 133 -4.00 -10.96 6.14
N LEU A 134 -5.27 -11.26 6.36
CA LEU A 134 -5.99 -12.30 5.59
C LEU A 134 -6.18 -11.90 4.14
N ALA A 135 -6.57 -10.66 3.87
CA ALA A 135 -6.73 -10.14 2.52
C ALA A 135 -5.40 -10.18 1.74
N LEU A 136 -4.31 -9.78 2.39
CA LEU A 136 -2.96 -9.86 1.82
C LEU A 136 -2.55 -11.30 1.52
N ASP A 137 -2.81 -12.24 2.43
CA ASP A 137 -2.48 -13.65 2.23
C ASP A 137 -3.21 -14.24 1.01
N VAL A 138 -4.51 -13.97 0.89
CA VAL A 138 -5.33 -14.53 -0.20
C VAL A 138 -5.00 -13.89 -1.54
N HIS A 139 -4.97 -12.56 -1.60
CA HIS A 139 -4.89 -11.85 -2.88
C HIS A 139 -3.47 -11.64 -3.40
N LEU A 140 -2.47 -11.47 -2.53
CA LEU A 140 -1.08 -11.39 -2.98
C LEU A 140 -0.56 -12.72 -3.49
N LEU A 141 -0.97 -13.84 -2.88
CA LEU A 141 -0.65 -15.16 -3.44
C LEU A 141 -1.26 -15.34 -4.84
N ALA A 142 -2.50 -14.90 -5.04
CA ALA A 142 -3.14 -14.94 -6.35
C ALA A 142 -2.50 -13.99 -7.37
N ALA A 143 -2.00 -12.82 -6.92
CA ALA A 143 -1.40 -11.81 -7.80
C ALA A 143 0.05 -12.13 -8.20
N VAL A 144 0.84 -12.72 -7.30
CA VAL A 144 2.29 -12.91 -7.45
C VAL A 144 2.69 -14.38 -7.48
N GLY A 145 1.90 -15.28 -6.87
CA GLY A 145 2.14 -16.72 -6.86
C GLY A 145 1.89 -17.39 -8.22
N SER A 146 2.26 -18.66 -8.32
CA SER A 146 1.89 -19.49 -9.45
C SER A 146 0.40 -19.81 -9.42
N SER A 147 -0.23 -19.70 -10.56
CA SER A 147 -1.60 -20.15 -10.77
C SER A 147 -1.70 -21.67 -10.74
#